data_d75073b61c85df6f5d2f5ce152c14327
#
_entry.id   d75073b61c85df6f5d2f5ce152c14327
#
_cell.length_a   1.000
_cell.length_b   1.000
_cell.length_c   1.000
_cell.angle_alpha   90.00
_cell.angle_beta   90.00
_cell.angle_gamma   90.00
#
_symmetry.space_group_name_H-M   'P 1'
#
loop_
_entity.id
_entity.type
_entity.pdbx_description
1 polymer ?
#
loop_
_entity_poly.entity_id
_entity_poly.type
_entity_poly.pdbx_seq_one_letter_code
_entity_poly.pdbx_strand_id
1 'polypeptide(L)'
;MREFTLLRYLVFEGKAEAFAGLLYPLEKEKIPNTFSLTDNEKKALWLKIKPALQSDNWDILMEVMFGSKNYPNYGGYTLGVDIIQTAFKNHPEILKTNWTYLDAESFLKLSDYN
;
A
#
# COMPACT_ATOMS: atom_id res chain seq x y z
N MET A 1 -19.08 4.77 -12.34
CA MET A 1 -17.93 3.94 -12.00
C MET A 1 -16.94 4.73 -11.16
N ARG A 2 -16.46 4.11 -10.11
CA ARG A 2 -15.53 4.76 -9.24
C ARG A 2 -14.12 4.46 -9.68
N GLU A 3 -13.43 5.53 -10.08
CA GLU A 3 -12.14 5.39 -10.72
C GLU A 3 -11.01 5.14 -9.75
N PHE A 4 -11.02 5.84 -8.62
CA PHE A 4 -9.86 5.86 -7.75
C PHE A 4 -10.27 5.87 -6.29
N THR A 5 -10.38 4.68 -5.73
CA THR A 5 -10.72 4.50 -4.33
C THR A 5 -9.46 4.50 -3.48
N LEU A 6 -9.64 4.58 -2.17
CA LEU A 6 -8.50 4.51 -1.25
C LEU A 6 -7.73 3.21 -1.46
N LEU A 7 -8.40 2.07 -1.58
CA LEU A 7 -7.72 0.80 -1.80
C LEU A 7 -6.88 0.83 -3.08
N ARG A 8 -7.43 1.38 -4.16
CA ARG A 8 -6.70 1.48 -5.41
C ARG A 8 -5.47 2.38 -5.29
N TYR A 9 -5.59 3.46 -4.52
CA TYR A 9 -4.47 4.36 -4.29
C TYR A 9 -3.37 3.65 -3.51
N LEU A 10 -3.73 2.94 -2.43
CA LEU A 10 -2.76 2.17 -1.64
C LEU A 10 -1.98 1.20 -2.54
N VAL A 11 -2.71 0.42 -3.34
CA VAL A 11 -2.09 -0.59 -4.19
C VAL A 11 -1.29 0.04 -5.31
N PHE A 12 -1.78 1.14 -5.88
CA PHE A 12 -1.07 1.86 -6.94
C PHE A 12 0.32 2.30 -6.47
N GLU A 13 0.37 2.93 -5.29
CA GLU A 13 1.64 3.39 -4.74
C GLU A 13 2.54 2.23 -4.32
N GLY A 14 1.95 1.17 -3.78
CA GLY A 14 2.71 -0.03 -3.44
C GLY A 14 3.34 -0.68 -4.66
N LYS A 15 2.60 -0.76 -5.75
CA LYS A 15 3.13 -1.29 -7.02
C LYS A 15 4.28 -0.45 -7.53
N ALA A 16 4.14 0.88 -7.48
CA ALA A 16 5.17 1.79 -7.95
C ALA A 16 6.46 1.60 -7.17
N GLU A 17 6.36 1.49 -5.84
CA GLU A 17 7.53 1.25 -5.00
C GLU A 17 8.16 -0.11 -5.28
N ALA A 18 7.34 -1.15 -5.43
CA ALA A 18 7.85 -2.48 -5.72
C ALA A 18 8.57 -2.52 -7.06
N PHE A 19 8.01 -1.87 -8.07
CA PHE A 19 8.61 -1.81 -9.39
C PHE A 19 9.95 -1.07 -9.35
N ALA A 20 9.98 0.07 -8.66
CA ALA A 20 11.22 0.84 -8.49
C ALA A 20 12.27 0.02 -7.75
N GLY A 21 11.88 -0.74 -6.73
CA GLY A 21 12.79 -1.58 -5.98
C GLY A 21 13.40 -2.71 -6.81
N LEU A 22 12.65 -3.23 -7.78
CA LEU A 22 13.16 -4.26 -8.68
C LEU A 22 14.15 -3.68 -9.69
N LEU A 23 13.90 -2.45 -10.16
CA LEU A 23 14.77 -1.79 -11.13
C LEU A 23 16.01 -1.17 -10.47
N TYR A 24 15.85 -0.64 -9.29
CA TYR A 24 16.91 0.11 -8.59
C TYR A 24 17.02 -0.36 -7.15
N PRO A 25 17.51 -1.58 -6.91
CA PRO A 25 17.53 -2.15 -5.54
C PRO A 25 18.31 -1.30 -4.53
N LEU A 26 19.37 -0.63 -4.97
CA LEU A 26 20.19 0.18 -4.08
C LEU A 26 19.49 1.45 -3.62
N GLU A 27 18.53 1.93 -4.39
CA GLU A 27 17.79 3.13 -4.03
C GLU A 27 16.85 2.90 -2.84
N LYS A 28 16.54 1.65 -2.54
CA LYS A 28 15.73 1.31 -1.38
C LYS A 28 16.34 1.82 -0.08
N GLU A 29 17.65 1.86 -0.01
CA GLU A 29 18.34 2.31 1.19
C GLU A 29 18.16 3.80 1.43
N LYS A 30 17.72 4.53 0.42
CA LYS A 30 17.50 5.97 0.50
C LYS A 30 16.07 6.33 0.85
N ILE A 31 15.19 5.35 1.01
CA ILE A 31 13.80 5.61 1.38
C ILE A 31 13.80 6.18 2.79
N PRO A 32 13.21 7.37 2.99
CA PRO A 32 13.19 8.00 4.31
C PRO A 32 12.47 7.14 5.34
N ASN A 33 12.65 7.48 6.61
CA ASN A 33 11.98 6.78 7.72
C ASN A 33 10.47 6.91 7.70
N THR A 34 9.92 7.36 6.61
CA THR A 34 8.48 7.42 6.40
C THR A 34 7.81 6.06 6.48
N PHE A 35 8.60 4.99 6.33
CA PHE A 35 8.08 3.63 6.36
C PHE A 35 8.43 2.90 7.64
N SER A 36 8.55 3.63 8.73
CA SER A 36 9.03 3.08 10.00
C SER A 36 7.91 2.69 10.98
N LEU A 37 6.68 2.52 10.51
CA LEU A 37 5.59 2.07 11.38
C LEU A 37 5.86 0.67 11.91
N THR A 38 5.58 0.46 13.20
CA THR A 38 5.66 -0.87 13.79
C THR A 38 4.50 -1.73 13.29
N ASP A 39 4.59 -3.04 13.50
CA ASP A 39 3.51 -3.95 13.12
C ASP A 39 2.21 -3.59 13.81
N ASN A 40 2.26 -3.21 15.09
CA ASN A 40 1.06 -2.80 15.81
C ASN A 40 0.47 -1.51 15.26
N GLU A 41 1.31 -0.57 14.88
CA GLU A 41 0.86 0.68 14.27
C GLU A 41 0.21 0.44 12.92
N LYS A 42 0.80 -0.45 12.12
CA LYS A 42 0.22 -0.82 10.84
C LYS A 42 -1.14 -1.46 11.01
N LYS A 43 -1.26 -2.36 11.97
CA LYS A 43 -2.53 -3.04 12.25
C LYS A 43 -3.60 -2.07 12.71
N ALA A 44 -3.24 -1.16 13.60
CA ALA A 44 -4.18 -0.15 14.09
C ALA A 44 -4.65 0.76 12.96
N LEU A 45 -3.72 1.20 12.12
CA LEU A 45 -4.07 2.04 10.97
C LEU A 45 -4.96 1.29 9.99
N TRP A 46 -4.65 0.03 9.72
CA TRP A 46 -5.46 -0.78 8.82
C TRP A 46 -6.91 -0.88 9.30
N LEU A 47 -7.09 -1.17 10.58
CA LEU A 47 -8.43 -1.25 11.15
C LEU A 47 -9.17 0.08 11.06
N LYS A 48 -8.45 1.18 11.21
CA LYS A 48 -9.02 2.52 11.13
C LYS A 48 -9.51 2.85 9.73
N ILE A 49 -8.74 2.50 8.71
CA ILE A 49 -9.06 2.88 7.33
C ILE A 49 -9.92 1.85 6.59
N LYS A 50 -10.03 0.64 7.13
CA LYS A 50 -10.74 -0.44 6.44
C LYS A 50 -12.15 -0.06 5.99
N PRO A 51 -12.97 0.64 6.81
CA PRO A 51 -14.30 1.05 6.36
C PRO A 51 -14.28 2.05 5.20
N ALA A 52 -13.15 2.73 4.98
CA ALA A 52 -13.03 3.76 3.94
C ALA A 52 -12.34 3.27 2.68
N LEU A 53 -12.05 1.97 2.57
CA LEU A 53 -11.28 1.44 1.43
C LEU A 53 -11.95 1.71 0.09
N GLN A 54 -13.26 1.77 0.05
CA GLN A 54 -13.99 2.03 -1.19
C GLN A 54 -14.33 3.50 -1.39
N SER A 55 -13.86 4.36 -0.48
CA SER A 55 -14.09 5.79 -0.59
C SER A 55 -13.25 6.40 -1.71
N ASP A 56 -13.84 7.33 -2.45
CA ASP A 56 -13.14 8.15 -3.44
C ASP A 56 -13.07 9.60 -3.01
N ASN A 57 -13.33 9.88 -1.74
CA ASN A 57 -13.23 11.23 -1.18
C ASN A 57 -11.77 11.65 -1.15
N TRP A 58 -11.42 12.65 -1.95
CA TRP A 58 -10.02 13.06 -2.13
C TRP A 58 -9.36 13.51 -0.83
N ASP A 59 -10.10 14.22 0.02
CA ASP A 59 -9.54 14.69 1.28
C ASP A 59 -9.15 13.51 2.18
N ILE A 60 -9.99 12.49 2.24
CA ILE A 60 -9.69 11.29 3.02
C ILE A 60 -8.47 10.58 2.46
N LEU A 61 -8.42 10.43 1.13
CA LEU A 61 -7.30 9.77 0.47
C LEU A 61 -5.99 10.49 0.79
N MET A 62 -5.98 11.81 0.73
CA MET A 62 -4.77 12.57 1.01
C MET A 62 -4.33 12.44 2.46
N GLU A 63 -5.27 12.49 3.40
CA GLU A 63 -4.93 12.35 4.81
C GLU A 63 -4.33 10.99 5.11
N VAL A 64 -4.94 9.93 4.58
CA VAL A 64 -4.46 8.57 4.82
C VAL A 64 -3.10 8.35 4.18
N MET A 65 -2.96 8.75 2.92
CA MET A 65 -1.73 8.48 2.16
C MET A 65 -0.53 9.25 2.69
N PHE A 66 -0.70 10.52 3.00
CA PHE A 66 0.43 11.39 3.30
C PHE A 66 0.51 11.81 4.76
N GLY A 67 -0.57 11.64 5.51
CA GLY A 67 -0.59 12.00 6.91
C GLY A 67 -1.34 13.29 7.18
N SER A 68 -1.78 13.42 8.43
CA SER A 68 -2.47 14.61 8.90
C SER A 68 -2.44 14.57 10.42
N LYS A 69 -3.21 15.45 11.03
CA LYS A 69 -3.37 15.47 12.47
C LYS A 69 -3.86 14.12 13.01
N ASN A 70 -4.68 13.42 12.23
CA ASN A 70 -5.34 12.18 12.66
C ASN A 70 -4.70 10.91 12.10
N TYR A 71 -3.71 11.04 11.23
CA TYR A 71 -3.10 9.90 10.55
C TYR A 71 -1.58 10.05 10.55
N PRO A 72 -0.85 8.94 10.72
CA PRO A 72 0.61 9.01 10.71
C PRO A 72 1.14 9.43 9.33
N ASN A 73 2.29 10.06 9.32
CA ASN A 73 2.92 10.50 8.09
C ASN A 73 3.16 9.32 7.16
N TYR A 74 2.67 9.43 5.93
CA TYR A 74 2.82 8.40 4.91
C TYR A 74 2.29 7.03 5.36
N GLY A 75 1.29 7.05 6.25
CA GLY A 75 0.73 5.79 6.77
C GLY A 75 0.13 4.93 5.68
N GLY A 76 -0.73 5.52 4.84
CA GLY A 76 -1.33 4.78 3.74
C GLY A 76 -0.30 4.28 2.75
N TYR A 77 0.70 5.10 2.46
CA TYR A 77 1.81 4.72 1.60
C TYR A 77 2.51 3.47 2.14
N THR A 78 2.78 3.47 3.45
CA THR A 78 3.42 2.33 4.12
C THR A 78 2.57 1.07 4.00
N LEU A 79 1.26 1.19 4.23
CA LEU A 79 0.35 0.04 4.11
C LEU A 79 0.30 -0.47 2.67
N GLY A 80 0.30 0.42 1.70
CA GLY A 80 0.29 0.02 0.29
C GLY A 80 1.51 -0.82 -0.08
N VAL A 81 2.68 -0.36 0.34
CA VAL A 81 3.92 -1.11 0.12
C VAL A 81 3.85 -2.47 0.80
N ASP A 82 3.35 -2.51 2.02
CA ASP A 82 3.27 -3.76 2.78
C ASP A 82 2.27 -4.75 2.17
N ILE A 83 1.16 -4.25 1.63
CA ILE A 83 0.20 -5.10 0.92
C ILE A 83 0.89 -5.80 -0.25
N ILE A 84 1.62 -5.05 -1.06
CA ILE A 84 2.30 -5.62 -2.22
C ILE A 84 3.39 -6.60 -1.80
N GLN A 85 4.20 -6.21 -0.83
CA GLN A 85 5.31 -7.04 -0.40
C GLN A 85 4.88 -8.33 0.26
N THR A 86 3.81 -8.29 1.07
CA THR A 86 3.32 -9.51 1.68
C THR A 86 2.63 -10.41 0.66
N ALA A 87 1.99 -9.84 -0.35
CA ALA A 87 1.45 -10.64 -1.45
C ALA A 87 2.56 -11.39 -2.18
N PHE A 88 3.67 -10.72 -2.49
CA PHE A 88 4.82 -11.37 -3.12
C PHE A 88 5.44 -12.44 -2.22
N LYS A 89 5.53 -12.16 -0.93
CA LYS A 89 6.07 -13.10 0.04
C LYS A 89 5.23 -14.37 0.11
N ASN A 90 3.92 -14.21 0.14
CA ASN A 90 2.98 -15.33 0.25
C ASN A 90 2.82 -16.09 -1.06
N HIS A 91 3.01 -15.39 -2.18
CA HIS A 91 2.80 -15.94 -3.52
C HIS A 91 3.90 -15.46 -4.47
N PRO A 92 5.14 -15.98 -4.28
CA PRO A 92 6.28 -15.49 -5.10
C PRO A 92 6.11 -15.72 -6.60
N GLU A 93 5.24 -16.64 -6.99
CA GLU A 93 4.97 -16.89 -8.41
C GLU A 93 4.36 -15.68 -9.12
N ILE A 94 3.77 -14.73 -8.37
CA ILE A 94 3.21 -13.50 -8.95
C ILE A 94 4.28 -12.73 -9.72
N LEU A 95 5.51 -12.73 -9.22
CA LEU A 95 6.61 -11.98 -9.84
C LEU A 95 6.91 -12.43 -11.27
N LYS A 96 6.48 -13.62 -11.65
CA LYS A 96 6.66 -14.17 -13.00
C LYS A 96 5.51 -13.82 -13.93
N THR A 97 4.53 -13.08 -13.44
CA THR A 97 3.34 -12.72 -14.22
C THR A 97 3.36 -11.21 -14.50
N ASN A 98 2.34 -10.72 -15.20
CA ASN A 98 2.15 -9.29 -15.43
C ASN A 98 1.48 -8.66 -14.20
N TRP A 99 2.15 -8.74 -13.06
CA TRP A 99 1.57 -8.33 -11.78
C TRP A 99 1.20 -6.86 -11.70
N THR A 100 1.84 -6.01 -12.51
CA THR A 100 1.48 -4.59 -12.51
C THR A 100 0.04 -4.35 -12.97
N TYR A 101 -0.55 -5.30 -13.68
CA TYR A 101 -1.94 -5.23 -14.12
C TYR A 101 -2.92 -5.95 -13.19
N LEU A 102 -2.40 -6.64 -12.18
CA LEU A 102 -3.26 -7.31 -11.20
C LEU A 102 -4.03 -6.25 -10.41
N ASP A 103 -5.34 -6.45 -10.22
CA ASP A 103 -6.16 -5.43 -9.58
C ASP A 103 -5.93 -5.34 -8.07
N ALA A 104 -6.42 -4.26 -7.47
CA ALA A 104 -6.19 -3.97 -6.07
C ALA A 104 -6.81 -5.02 -5.14
N GLU A 105 -8.02 -5.46 -5.46
CA GLU A 105 -8.70 -6.46 -4.66
C GLU A 105 -7.96 -7.79 -4.66
N SER A 106 -7.39 -8.15 -5.80
CA SER A 106 -6.61 -9.38 -5.90
C SER A 106 -5.35 -9.32 -5.05
N PHE A 107 -4.64 -8.19 -5.10
CA PHE A 107 -3.46 -8.01 -4.25
C PHE A 107 -3.84 -8.09 -2.77
N LEU A 108 -4.94 -7.46 -2.40
CA LEU A 108 -5.38 -7.48 -1.01
C LEU A 108 -5.62 -8.91 -0.53
N LYS A 109 -6.28 -9.71 -1.33
CA LYS A 109 -6.55 -11.12 -0.99
C LYS A 109 -5.28 -11.93 -0.80
N LEU A 110 -4.25 -11.64 -1.57
CA LEU A 110 -3.00 -12.38 -1.52
C LEU A 110 -2.06 -11.88 -0.42
N SER A 111 -2.33 -10.71 0.11
CA SER A 111 -1.50 -10.08 1.14
C SER A 111 -1.85 -10.58 2.53
N ASP A 112 -1.13 -10.06 3.52
CA ASP A 112 -1.43 -10.31 4.93
C ASP A 112 -2.59 -9.47 5.45
N TYR A 113 -3.15 -8.59 4.64
CA TYR A 113 -4.16 -7.61 5.05
C TYR A 113 -5.59 -7.99 4.69
N ASN A 114 -5.80 -9.16 4.36
CA ASN A 114 -7.10 -9.65 3.93
C ASN A 114 -8.27 -9.47 4.96
#